data_65ba5035494b0dc633c8b79282db10e3
#
_entry.id   65ba5035494b0dc633c8b79282db10e3
#
_cell.length_a   1.000
_cell.length_b   1.000
_cell.length_c   1.000
_cell.angle_alpha   90.00
_cell.angle_beta   90.00
_cell.angle_gamma   90.00
#
_symmetry.space_group_name_H-M   'P 1'
#
loop_
_entity.id
_entity.type
_entity.pdbx_description
1 polymer ?
#
loop_
_entity_poly.entity_id
_entity_poly.type
_entity_poly.pdbx_seq_one_letter_code
_entity_poly.pdbx_strand_id
1 'polypeptide(L)'
;VNELRKEAHLVNPRNRVPSTVDSVMNDESTLSVTITGRDRPGISARLLSTLSVFPVAIVDLEQVVLGGRLTLGAVLEVDERVAPGVTRHRVFEEVRHALDKTAIDLDVEAEYGEGNGRVNAYDPNRLHVTVLADTLRPGALAAITSCVARAGANIDRIERLSSYPVTSVEMDISGGSADQLRAELAMEASTQGVDVAVQSSGLHRRGKHLIVMDVDSTLIQGEVIELLAAHAGCEAQIARVTEQAMRGELDFEESLRARVALLRGLDASAIDRVREEIMLTPGARTLVRTLKRLGYACGIVSGGFTQITDSLVELLDLDYAAANTLEVVDGKLTGELVGPIIDRKGKAVTLQQFADQAGVPLTQTVAIGDGANDLDMLRTAGLGVAFNAKPVVREQADTSVTVPYLDAIAFILGITREEIEAADLHA
;
A
#
# COMPACT_ATOMS: atom_id res chain seq x y z
N VAL A 1 -58.74 13.03 -21.98
CA VAL A 1 -59.58 13.49 -20.90
C VAL A 1 -58.65 13.80 -19.74
N ASN A 2 -58.11 14.98 -19.78
CA ASN A 2 -58.32 16.14 -18.90
C ASN A 2 -58.13 15.92 -17.40
N GLU A 3 -57.28 16.78 -16.97
CA GLU A 3 -57.05 17.47 -15.68
C GLU A 3 -56.08 16.77 -14.76
N LEU A 4 -54.92 17.34 -14.39
CA LEU A 4 -54.67 18.61 -13.71
C LEU A 4 -53.25 19.13 -13.98
N ARG A 5 -53.19 20.23 -14.66
CA ARG A 5 -52.12 21.23 -14.55
C ARG A 5 -52.43 22.14 -13.36
N LYS A 6 -51.44 22.49 -12.62
CA LYS A 6 -51.15 23.68 -11.80
C LYS A 6 -50.64 23.20 -10.43
N GLU A 7 -49.37 23.41 -10.17
CA GLU A 7 -48.89 24.56 -9.43
C GLU A 7 -47.40 24.75 -9.65
N ALA A 8 -47.14 25.84 -10.21
CA ALA A 8 -45.92 26.51 -10.47
C ALA A 8 -45.53 27.38 -9.30
N HIS A 9 -44.22 27.57 -9.19
CA HIS A 9 -43.54 28.72 -8.61
C HIS A 9 -43.65 29.00 -7.11
N LEU A 10 -42.52 28.71 -6.42
CA LEU A 10 -41.95 29.67 -5.49
C LEU A 10 -40.41 29.48 -5.52
N VAL A 11 -39.78 30.14 -6.49
CA VAL A 11 -38.36 30.47 -6.45
C VAL A 11 -38.18 31.59 -5.45
N ASN A 12 -37.48 31.30 -4.37
CA ASN A 12 -37.08 32.29 -3.38
C ASN A 12 -35.85 33.07 -3.90
N PRO A 13 -35.94 34.36 -4.21
CA PRO A 13 -34.83 35.14 -4.74
C PRO A 13 -34.01 35.77 -3.62
N ARG A 14 -33.31 34.99 -2.82
CA ARG A 14 -32.32 35.50 -1.85
C ARG A 14 -31.19 34.50 -1.63
N ASN A 15 -30.41 34.22 -2.65
CA ASN A 15 -29.00 33.86 -2.54
C ASN A 15 -28.26 34.53 -3.69
N ARG A 16 -28.02 35.81 -3.54
CA ARG A 16 -26.94 36.48 -4.25
C ARG A 16 -25.62 35.92 -3.75
N VAL A 17 -24.99 35.18 -4.60
CA VAL A 17 -23.54 34.95 -4.52
C VAL A 17 -22.87 36.33 -4.46
N PRO A 18 -22.06 36.67 -3.47
CA PRO A 18 -21.29 37.90 -3.47
C PRO A 18 -20.35 37.88 -4.66
N SER A 19 -20.42 38.88 -5.46
CA SER A 19 -19.53 39.15 -6.58
C SER A 19 -18.09 39.29 -6.04
N THR A 20 -17.18 38.60 -6.71
CA THR A 20 -15.73 38.76 -6.73
C THR A 20 -15.28 40.23 -6.84
N VAL A 21 -15.18 40.97 -5.77
CA VAL A 21 -14.38 42.22 -5.65
C VAL A 21 -14.20 42.58 -4.16
N ASP A 22 -13.66 41.71 -3.32
CA ASP A 22 -13.16 42.08 -1.98
C ASP A 22 -12.13 41.07 -1.44
N SER A 23 -11.24 40.58 -2.30
CA SER A 23 -10.22 39.60 -1.90
C SER A 23 -8.78 40.12 -1.99
N VAL A 24 -8.55 41.38 -1.69
CA VAL A 24 -7.19 41.96 -1.74
C VAL A 24 -6.78 42.62 -0.42
N MET A 25 -7.29 42.16 0.72
CA MET A 25 -6.76 42.57 2.03
C MET A 25 -7.04 41.49 3.07
N ASN A 26 -6.37 40.33 3.03
CA ASN A 26 -6.37 39.37 4.12
C ASN A 26 -5.14 38.46 4.09
N ASP A 27 -3.95 39.03 4.01
CA ASP A 27 -2.69 38.28 3.90
C ASP A 27 -2.06 37.90 5.25
N GLU A 28 -2.67 38.24 6.39
CA GLU A 28 -2.11 37.97 7.72
C GLU A 28 -3.16 37.34 8.65
N SER A 29 -3.78 36.22 8.22
CA SER A 29 -4.82 35.61 9.06
C SER A 29 -4.29 34.56 10.01
N THR A 30 -3.09 34.05 9.80
CA THR A 30 -2.48 33.01 10.64
C THR A 30 -1.06 33.40 11.06
N LEU A 31 -0.57 32.79 12.13
CA LEU A 31 0.81 32.82 12.58
C LEU A 31 1.35 31.39 12.56
N SER A 32 2.35 31.14 11.71
CA SER A 32 3.12 29.91 11.71
C SER A 32 4.27 30.01 12.69
N VAL A 33 4.35 29.10 13.63
CA VAL A 33 5.41 29.02 14.64
C VAL A 33 6.18 27.74 14.44
N THR A 34 7.48 27.84 14.25
CA THR A 34 8.39 26.69 14.18
C THR A 34 9.37 26.74 15.34
N ILE A 35 9.46 25.63 16.08
CA ILE A 35 10.40 25.46 17.19
C ILE A 35 11.35 24.33 16.84
N THR A 36 12.65 24.58 16.89
CA THR A 36 13.67 23.57 16.69
C THR A 36 14.66 23.51 17.85
N GLY A 37 15.17 22.31 18.14
CA GLY A 37 16.17 22.17 19.19
C GLY A 37 16.47 20.72 19.54
N ARG A 38 17.24 20.51 20.59
CA ARG A 38 17.49 19.16 21.12
C ARG A 38 16.21 18.62 21.78
N ASP A 39 15.83 17.41 21.40
CA ASP A 39 14.65 16.76 21.97
C ASP A 39 14.83 16.49 23.47
N ARG A 40 13.79 16.81 24.23
CA ARG A 40 13.68 16.54 25.67
C ARG A 40 12.22 16.60 26.12
N PRO A 41 11.85 15.85 27.17
CA PRO A 41 10.49 15.90 27.71
C PRO A 41 10.06 17.33 28.13
N GLY A 42 8.82 17.68 27.78
CA GLY A 42 8.19 18.92 28.23
C GLY A 42 8.27 20.11 27.27
N ILE A 43 8.92 20.00 26.11
CA ILE A 43 8.99 21.09 25.12
C ILE A 43 7.58 21.45 24.63
N SER A 44 6.83 20.48 24.14
CA SER A 44 5.45 20.70 23.64
C SER A 44 4.52 21.22 24.74
N ALA A 45 4.63 20.69 25.97
CA ALA A 45 3.85 21.17 27.11
C ALA A 45 4.15 22.65 27.42
N ARG A 46 5.42 23.04 27.35
CA ARG A 46 5.84 24.43 27.60
C ARG A 46 5.30 25.37 26.51
N LEU A 47 5.43 24.98 25.22
CA LEU A 47 4.86 25.73 24.12
C LEU A 47 3.36 25.95 24.31
N LEU A 48 2.61 24.85 24.46
CA LEU A 48 1.16 24.89 24.58
C LEU A 48 0.70 25.68 25.82
N SER A 49 1.42 25.56 26.94
CA SER A 49 1.15 26.38 28.12
C SER A 49 1.40 27.89 27.86
N THR A 50 2.46 28.23 27.09
CA THR A 50 2.71 29.62 26.72
C THR A 50 1.59 30.14 25.80
N LEU A 51 1.09 29.34 24.88
CA LEU A 51 0.00 29.73 23.98
C LEU A 51 -1.35 29.84 24.66
N SER A 52 -1.58 29.05 25.73
CA SER A 52 -2.88 28.94 26.38
C SER A 52 -3.41 30.24 27.03
N VAL A 53 -2.56 31.24 27.25
CA VAL A 53 -2.96 32.54 27.84
C VAL A 53 -3.39 33.55 26.75
N PHE A 54 -3.24 33.22 25.48
CA PHE A 54 -3.61 34.09 24.37
C PHE A 54 -4.91 33.62 23.72
N PRO A 55 -5.69 34.54 23.11
CA PRO A 55 -6.93 34.21 22.42
C PRO A 55 -6.62 33.66 21.02
N VAL A 56 -5.89 32.53 20.96
CA VAL A 56 -5.52 31.85 19.71
C VAL A 56 -6.08 30.44 19.70
N ALA A 57 -6.45 30.00 18.51
CA ALA A 57 -6.79 28.61 18.22
C ALA A 57 -5.66 27.97 17.42
N ILE A 58 -5.38 26.71 17.67
CA ILE A 58 -4.43 25.92 16.88
C ILE A 58 -5.20 25.37 15.68
N VAL A 59 -4.74 25.73 14.48
CA VAL A 59 -5.30 25.25 13.21
C VAL A 59 -4.60 23.99 12.75
N ASP A 60 -3.27 23.93 12.94
CA ASP A 60 -2.45 22.78 12.63
C ASP A 60 -1.30 22.62 13.62
N LEU A 61 -0.88 21.39 13.88
CA LEU A 61 0.21 21.06 14.80
C LEU A 61 0.92 19.79 14.38
N GLU A 62 2.20 19.90 14.08
CA GLU A 62 3.07 18.75 13.76
C GLU A 62 4.35 18.78 14.59
N GLN A 63 4.81 17.58 14.99
CA GLN A 63 6.08 17.41 15.69
C GLN A 63 6.84 16.22 15.11
N VAL A 64 8.12 16.46 14.82
CA VAL A 64 9.04 15.41 14.33
C VAL A 64 10.30 15.41 15.17
N VAL A 65 10.79 14.21 15.53
CA VAL A 65 12.10 14.03 16.16
C VAL A 65 12.99 13.23 15.21
N LEU A 66 14.06 13.85 14.77
CA LEU A 66 15.04 13.24 13.88
C LEU A 66 16.45 13.35 14.47
N GLY A 67 17.12 12.22 14.71
CA GLY A 67 18.48 12.20 15.25
C GLY A 67 18.63 12.91 16.61
N GLY A 68 17.59 12.88 17.45
CA GLY A 68 17.57 13.54 18.75
C GLY A 68 17.34 15.06 18.69
N ARG A 69 16.98 15.59 17.52
CA ARG A 69 16.51 16.96 17.34
C ARG A 69 15.01 16.98 17.07
N LEU A 70 14.30 17.84 17.81
CA LEU A 70 12.88 18.09 17.63
C LEU A 70 12.69 19.26 16.67
N THR A 71 11.72 19.13 15.78
CA THR A 71 11.07 20.23 15.08
C THR A 71 9.58 20.16 15.36
N LEU A 72 9.00 21.24 15.87
CA LEU A 72 7.59 21.37 16.14
C LEU A 72 7.08 22.59 15.40
N GLY A 73 6.09 22.39 14.54
CA GLY A 73 5.38 23.42 13.80
C GLY A 73 3.96 23.58 14.33
N ALA A 74 3.50 24.80 14.50
CA ALA A 74 2.11 25.12 14.85
C ALA A 74 1.60 26.26 13.96
N VAL A 75 0.38 26.14 13.47
CA VAL A 75 -0.34 27.22 12.78
C VAL A 75 -1.44 27.71 13.69
N LEU A 76 -1.42 29.00 13.97
CA LEU A 76 -2.32 29.65 14.91
C LEU A 76 -3.22 30.66 14.18
N GLU A 77 -4.47 30.75 14.61
CA GLU A 77 -5.38 31.85 14.25
C GLU A 77 -5.91 32.52 15.51
N VAL A 78 -6.31 33.80 15.41
CA VAL A 78 -6.96 34.50 16.52
C VAL A 78 -8.41 34.02 16.67
N ASP A 79 -8.78 33.53 17.85
CA ASP A 79 -10.15 33.14 18.13
C ASP A 79 -11.02 34.38 18.44
N GLU A 80 -11.69 34.86 17.43
CA GLU A 80 -12.56 36.03 17.52
C GLU A 80 -13.75 35.82 18.47
N ARG A 81 -14.07 34.58 18.83
CA ARG A 81 -15.12 34.28 19.84
C ARG A 81 -14.64 34.57 21.25
N VAL A 82 -13.35 34.45 21.49
CA VAL A 82 -12.72 34.69 22.79
C VAL A 82 -12.31 36.17 22.94
N ALA A 83 -11.89 36.80 21.87
CA ALA A 83 -11.41 38.19 21.84
C ALA A 83 -12.01 38.98 20.70
N PRO A 84 -13.30 39.31 20.68
CA PRO A 84 -13.94 40.06 19.62
C PRO A 84 -13.34 41.47 19.49
N GLY A 85 -12.95 41.84 18.28
CA GLY A 85 -12.44 43.17 17.94
C GLY A 85 -10.97 43.44 18.34
N VAL A 86 -10.24 42.42 18.73
CA VAL A 86 -8.78 42.54 18.92
C VAL A 86 -8.04 42.46 17.60
N THR A 87 -7.08 43.34 17.41
CA THR A 87 -6.25 43.34 16.19
C THR A 87 -5.36 42.07 16.15
N ARG A 88 -5.50 41.24 15.14
CA ARG A 88 -4.74 39.98 14.96
C ARG A 88 -3.25 40.18 15.09
N HIS A 89 -2.71 41.17 14.40
CA HIS A 89 -1.29 41.53 14.47
C HIS A 89 -0.80 41.75 15.91
N ARG A 90 -1.58 42.44 16.76
CA ARG A 90 -1.20 42.65 18.16
C ARG A 90 -1.12 41.32 18.93
N VAL A 91 -2.09 40.44 18.76
CA VAL A 91 -2.10 39.14 19.45
C VAL A 91 -0.88 38.32 18.99
N PHE A 92 -0.59 38.31 17.72
CA PHE A 92 0.55 37.57 17.17
C PHE A 92 1.90 38.12 17.63
N GLU A 93 2.08 39.44 17.75
CA GLU A 93 3.29 40.03 18.32
C GLU A 93 3.45 39.68 19.82
N GLU A 94 2.35 39.66 20.58
CA GLU A 94 2.37 39.25 21.99
C GLU A 94 2.72 37.76 22.12
N VAL A 95 2.18 36.87 21.26
CA VAL A 95 2.52 35.47 21.18
C VAL A 95 4.00 35.26 20.87
N ARG A 96 4.49 35.90 19.84
CA ARG A 96 5.90 35.82 19.43
C ARG A 96 6.83 36.22 20.56
N HIS A 97 6.58 37.36 21.21
CA HIS A 97 7.37 37.82 22.35
C HIS A 97 7.34 36.87 23.56
N ALA A 98 6.21 36.22 23.80
CA ALA A 98 6.08 35.23 24.89
C ALA A 98 6.86 33.95 24.56
N LEU A 99 6.84 33.53 23.31
CA LEU A 99 7.58 32.35 22.84
C LEU A 99 9.08 32.58 22.92
N ASP A 100 9.59 33.73 22.47
CA ASP A 100 11.01 34.10 22.55
C ASP A 100 11.52 34.05 24.00
N LYS A 101 10.72 34.48 24.96
CA LYS A 101 11.07 34.42 26.39
C LYS A 101 11.05 33.02 26.99
N THR A 102 10.22 32.16 26.43
CA THR A 102 9.98 30.80 26.97
C THR A 102 10.94 29.78 26.36
N ALA A 103 11.49 30.06 25.21
CA ALA A 103 12.37 29.18 24.43
C ALA A 103 13.81 29.19 24.92
N ILE A 104 14.06 28.56 26.07
CA ILE A 104 15.42 28.36 26.58
C ILE A 104 16.07 27.20 25.80
N ASP A 105 17.19 27.45 25.13
CA ASP A 105 17.95 26.50 24.29
C ASP A 105 17.16 25.93 23.10
N LEU A 106 16.18 26.67 22.60
CA LEU A 106 15.41 26.35 21.40
C LEU A 106 15.43 27.52 20.43
N ASP A 107 15.51 27.23 19.15
CA ASP A 107 15.31 28.22 18.10
C ASP A 107 13.80 28.33 17.83
N VAL A 108 13.26 29.54 17.85
CA VAL A 108 11.86 29.84 17.56
C VAL A 108 11.79 30.77 16.36
N GLU A 109 11.09 30.34 15.35
CA GLU A 109 10.74 31.17 14.19
C GLU A 109 9.23 31.35 14.17
N ALA A 110 8.78 32.59 13.94
CA ALA A 110 7.38 32.90 13.84
C ALA A 110 7.16 33.82 12.63
N GLU A 111 6.34 33.35 11.70
CA GLU A 111 6.06 34.03 10.45
C GLU A 111 4.54 34.22 10.26
N TYR A 112 4.17 35.36 9.69
CA TYR A 112 2.80 35.59 9.27
C TYR A 112 2.48 34.75 8.05
N GLY A 113 1.38 33.99 8.12
CA GLY A 113 0.91 33.14 7.04
C GLY A 113 -0.17 33.82 6.20
N GLU A 114 -0.14 33.52 4.90
CA GLU A 114 -1.17 33.93 3.93
C GLU A 114 -2.49 33.17 4.17
N GLY A 115 -3.13 33.31 5.28
CA GLY A 115 -4.56 33.04 5.48
C GLY A 115 -5.15 31.67 5.11
N ASN A 116 -4.38 30.76 4.58
CA ASN A 116 -4.81 29.43 4.23
C ASN A 116 -4.48 28.41 5.33
N GLY A 117 -4.76 28.75 6.59
CA GLY A 117 -4.70 27.80 7.72
C GLY A 117 -5.55 26.53 7.56
N ARG A 118 -6.24 26.41 6.42
CA ARG A 118 -6.76 25.15 5.92
C ARG A 118 -5.76 24.52 4.98
N VAL A 119 -4.55 24.31 5.46
CA VAL A 119 -3.46 23.67 4.70
C VAL A 119 -3.81 22.24 4.30
N ASN A 120 -4.94 21.73 4.56
CA ASN A 120 -5.40 20.45 4.08
C ASN A 120 -6.92 20.42 3.92
N ALA A 121 -7.50 21.38 3.18
CA ALA A 121 -8.79 21.13 2.58
C ALA A 121 -8.68 19.78 1.87
N TYR A 122 -9.58 18.86 2.20
CA TYR A 122 -9.65 17.54 1.58
C TYR A 122 -9.45 17.66 0.06
N ASP A 123 -8.26 17.28 -0.40
CA ASP A 123 -7.97 17.12 -1.82
C ASP A 123 -8.31 15.66 -2.18
N PRO A 124 -9.36 15.42 -2.95
CA PRO A 124 -9.73 14.07 -3.37
C PRO A 124 -8.66 13.41 -4.25
N ASN A 125 -7.71 14.20 -4.77
CA ASN A 125 -6.62 13.73 -5.62
C ASN A 125 -5.32 13.49 -4.87
N ARG A 126 -5.32 13.54 -3.53
CA ARG A 126 -4.15 13.19 -2.74
C ARG A 126 -3.69 11.78 -3.01
N LEU A 127 -2.37 11.60 -3.09
CA LEU A 127 -1.72 10.31 -3.35
C LEU A 127 -0.72 9.99 -2.25
N HIS A 128 -0.53 8.70 -2.03
CA HIS A 128 0.62 8.16 -1.30
C HIS A 128 1.56 7.51 -2.31
N VAL A 129 2.82 7.91 -2.29
CA VAL A 129 3.88 7.30 -3.07
C VAL A 129 4.84 6.62 -2.11
N THR A 130 4.84 5.29 -2.13
CA THR A 130 5.76 4.47 -1.33
C THR A 130 6.95 4.10 -2.20
N VAL A 131 8.16 4.40 -1.76
CA VAL A 131 9.42 4.03 -2.43
C VAL A 131 10.15 3.05 -1.54
N LEU A 132 10.61 1.93 -2.10
CA LEU A 132 11.34 0.90 -1.36
C LEU A 132 12.51 0.33 -2.17
N ALA A 133 13.58 -0.02 -1.48
CA ALA A 133 14.78 -0.64 -2.02
C ALA A 133 15.58 -1.31 -0.88
N ASP A 134 16.48 -2.22 -1.20
CA ASP A 134 17.45 -2.76 -0.22
C ASP A 134 18.20 -1.62 0.49
N THR A 135 18.66 -0.66 -0.29
CA THR A 135 19.31 0.57 0.19
C THR A 135 18.80 1.74 -0.62
N LEU A 136 18.07 2.63 0.01
CA LEU A 136 17.53 3.82 -0.65
C LEU A 136 18.57 4.93 -0.69
N ARG A 137 19.08 5.22 -1.90
CA ARG A 137 20.12 6.22 -2.13
C ARG A 137 19.52 7.61 -2.39
N PRO A 138 20.20 8.69 -1.95
CA PRO A 138 19.72 10.07 -2.21
C PRO A 138 19.45 10.36 -3.69
N GLY A 139 20.27 9.80 -4.60
CA GLY A 139 20.07 9.98 -6.05
C GLY A 139 18.75 9.41 -6.56
N ALA A 140 18.34 8.23 -6.07
CA ALA A 140 17.06 7.64 -6.43
C ALA A 140 15.89 8.50 -5.90
N LEU A 141 15.95 8.94 -4.66
CA LEU A 141 14.93 9.85 -4.11
C LEU A 141 14.90 11.19 -4.87
N ALA A 142 16.04 11.76 -5.23
CA ALA A 142 16.09 12.98 -6.03
C ALA A 142 15.42 12.81 -7.39
N ALA A 143 15.61 11.68 -8.06
CA ALA A 143 14.96 11.37 -9.32
C ALA A 143 13.44 11.22 -9.16
N ILE A 144 12.99 10.47 -8.16
CA ILE A 144 11.56 10.29 -7.85
C ILE A 144 10.89 11.62 -7.49
N THR A 145 11.48 12.41 -6.58
CA THR A 145 10.91 13.71 -6.19
C THR A 145 10.90 14.71 -7.35
N SER A 146 11.88 14.63 -8.26
CA SER A 146 11.88 15.43 -9.49
C SER A 146 10.74 15.06 -10.45
N CYS A 147 10.35 13.77 -10.53
CA CYS A 147 9.15 13.37 -11.28
C CYS A 147 7.88 14.00 -10.68
N VAL A 148 7.74 13.96 -9.35
CA VAL A 148 6.60 14.59 -8.65
C VAL A 148 6.51 16.07 -8.99
N ALA A 149 7.63 16.79 -8.88
CA ALA A 149 7.68 18.22 -9.19
C ALA A 149 7.36 18.53 -10.67
N ARG A 150 7.87 17.74 -11.62
CA ARG A 150 7.55 17.90 -13.05
C ARG A 150 6.08 17.67 -13.36
N ALA A 151 5.42 16.78 -12.64
CA ALA A 151 3.98 16.55 -12.75
C ALA A 151 3.13 17.69 -12.14
N GLY A 152 3.75 18.74 -11.61
CA GLY A 152 3.07 19.86 -10.96
C GLY A 152 2.47 19.51 -9.60
N ALA A 153 2.93 18.43 -8.98
CA ALA A 153 2.50 17.97 -7.66
C ALA A 153 3.48 18.46 -6.56
N ASN A 154 2.97 18.55 -5.34
CA ASN A 154 3.74 18.88 -4.15
C ASN A 154 3.90 17.67 -3.24
N ILE A 155 5.03 17.57 -2.56
CA ILE A 155 5.25 16.60 -1.50
C ILE A 155 4.97 17.29 -0.17
N ASP A 156 3.89 16.90 0.49
CA ASP A 156 3.45 17.52 1.74
C ASP A 156 4.15 16.89 2.96
N ARG A 157 4.48 15.59 2.88
CA ARG A 157 5.13 14.84 3.96
C ARG A 157 5.99 13.73 3.39
N ILE A 158 7.09 13.42 4.08
CA ILE A 158 7.88 12.22 3.84
C ILE A 158 8.04 11.50 5.19
N GLU A 159 7.68 10.23 5.23
CA GLU A 159 7.80 9.40 6.42
C GLU A 159 8.55 8.11 6.10
N ARG A 160 9.40 7.63 7.01
CA ARG A 160 10.06 6.35 6.88
C ARG A 160 9.17 5.25 7.43
N LEU A 161 8.83 4.26 6.60
CA LEU A 161 8.07 3.08 7.00
C LEU A 161 8.97 1.93 7.48
N SER A 162 10.20 1.83 6.94
CA SER A 162 11.14 0.78 7.31
C SER A 162 12.58 1.21 7.09
N SER A 163 13.47 0.66 7.90
CA SER A 163 14.93 0.72 7.71
C SER A 163 15.56 -0.66 7.51
N TYR A 164 14.80 -1.75 7.72
CA TYR A 164 15.24 -3.14 7.60
C TYR A 164 14.04 -4.07 7.38
N PRO A 165 14.16 -5.17 6.60
CA PRO A 165 15.31 -5.58 5.79
C PRO A 165 15.51 -4.70 4.55
N VAL A 166 14.52 -3.91 4.20
CA VAL A 166 14.55 -2.91 3.13
C VAL A 166 14.31 -1.52 3.70
N THR A 167 14.86 -0.51 3.05
CA THR A 167 14.51 0.88 3.36
C THR A 167 13.26 1.25 2.58
N SER A 168 12.24 1.72 3.28
CA SER A 168 11.00 2.21 2.69
C SER A 168 10.64 3.58 3.22
N VAL A 169 10.27 4.49 2.32
CA VAL A 169 9.71 5.80 2.64
C VAL A 169 8.38 5.99 1.93
N GLU A 170 7.48 6.70 2.58
CA GLU A 170 6.21 7.13 2.01
C GLU A 170 6.18 8.64 1.88
N MET A 171 5.63 9.12 0.79
CA MET A 171 5.43 10.53 0.49
C MET A 171 3.93 10.79 0.35
N ASP A 172 3.41 11.74 1.10
CA ASP A 172 2.08 12.30 0.88
C ASP A 172 2.19 13.38 -0.17
N ILE A 173 1.39 13.25 -1.23
CA ILE A 173 1.47 14.12 -2.41
C ILE A 173 0.11 14.77 -2.64
N SER A 174 0.13 16.08 -2.88
CA SER A 174 -1.03 16.87 -3.29
C SER A 174 -0.84 17.44 -4.70
N GLY A 175 -1.95 17.60 -5.42
CA GLY A 175 -1.94 18.07 -6.80
C GLY A 175 -1.44 17.02 -7.80
N GLY A 176 -1.43 17.38 -9.07
CA GLY A 176 -1.00 16.52 -10.17
C GLY A 176 -2.04 15.48 -10.60
N SER A 177 -1.70 14.70 -11.62
CA SER A 177 -2.53 13.60 -12.15
C SER A 177 -1.98 12.26 -11.68
N ALA A 178 -2.83 11.45 -11.04
CA ALA A 178 -2.45 10.11 -10.57
C ALA A 178 -1.93 9.22 -11.70
N ASP A 179 -2.58 9.24 -12.86
CA ASP A 179 -2.20 8.39 -14.00
C ASP A 179 -0.88 8.82 -14.61
N GLN A 180 -0.63 10.14 -14.72
CA GLN A 180 0.65 10.67 -15.17
C GLN A 180 1.76 10.30 -14.20
N LEU A 181 1.55 10.52 -12.90
CA LEU A 181 2.52 10.17 -11.85
C LEU A 181 2.84 8.68 -11.84
N ARG A 182 1.85 7.78 -11.96
CA ARG A 182 2.09 6.35 -12.04
C ARG A 182 3.01 5.98 -13.20
N ALA A 183 2.73 6.51 -14.40
CA ALA A 183 3.51 6.22 -15.59
C ALA A 183 4.95 6.73 -15.49
N GLU A 184 5.15 8.00 -15.07
CA GLU A 184 6.47 8.61 -14.96
C GLU A 184 7.30 7.97 -13.83
N LEU A 185 6.69 7.70 -12.68
CA LEU A 185 7.35 7.08 -11.54
C LEU A 185 7.74 5.64 -11.80
N ALA A 186 6.90 4.86 -12.54
CA ALA A 186 7.24 3.48 -12.90
C ALA A 186 8.49 3.42 -13.79
N MET A 187 8.61 4.31 -14.78
CA MET A 187 9.80 4.39 -15.64
C MET A 187 11.05 4.79 -14.86
N GLU A 188 10.92 5.81 -14.01
CA GLU A 188 12.05 6.29 -13.21
C GLU A 188 12.50 5.25 -12.18
N ALA A 189 11.56 4.59 -11.50
CA ALA A 189 11.81 3.52 -10.56
C ALA A 189 12.65 2.40 -11.18
N SER A 190 12.28 1.96 -12.39
CA SER A 190 13.05 0.97 -13.13
C SER A 190 14.47 1.44 -13.44
N THR A 191 14.66 2.72 -13.77
CA THR A 191 15.96 3.31 -14.06
C THR A 191 16.84 3.38 -12.82
N GLN A 192 16.25 3.71 -11.67
CA GLN A 192 16.95 3.86 -10.40
C GLN A 192 17.12 2.54 -9.62
N GLY A 193 16.49 1.44 -10.06
CA GLY A 193 16.51 0.16 -9.36
C GLY A 193 15.81 0.21 -8.02
N VAL A 194 14.70 0.93 -7.92
CA VAL A 194 13.83 1.02 -6.74
C VAL A 194 12.42 0.57 -7.11
N ASP A 195 11.64 0.16 -6.13
CA ASP A 195 10.22 -0.12 -6.31
C ASP A 195 9.40 1.10 -5.88
N VAL A 196 8.33 1.38 -6.62
CA VAL A 196 7.43 2.51 -6.33
C VAL A 196 5.99 2.07 -6.42
N ALA A 197 5.21 2.36 -5.37
CA ALA A 197 3.76 2.18 -5.34
C ALA A 197 3.06 3.54 -5.28
N VAL A 198 2.08 3.76 -6.16
CA VAL A 198 1.26 4.99 -6.17
C VAL A 198 -0.18 4.63 -5.87
N GLN A 199 -0.69 5.09 -4.74
CA GLN A 199 -2.05 4.81 -4.28
C GLN A 199 -2.81 6.11 -4.02
N SER A 200 -4.11 6.10 -4.31
CA SER A 200 -4.98 7.21 -3.92
C SER A 200 -5.13 7.27 -2.41
N SER A 201 -5.09 8.47 -1.85
CA SER A 201 -5.35 8.71 -0.44
C SER A 201 -6.82 8.44 -0.08
N GLY A 202 -7.09 8.18 1.19
CA GLY A 202 -8.44 8.02 1.71
C GLY A 202 -8.71 6.67 2.35
N LEU A 203 -9.96 6.45 2.73
CA LEU A 203 -10.39 5.25 3.46
C LEU A 203 -10.16 3.94 2.68
N HIS A 204 -10.21 3.98 1.35
CA HIS A 204 -10.01 2.79 0.51
C HIS A 204 -8.62 2.18 0.65
N ARG A 205 -7.60 2.98 0.92
CA ARG A 205 -6.24 2.47 1.15
C ARG A 205 -6.16 1.69 2.47
N ARG A 206 -6.74 2.25 3.53
CA ARG A 206 -6.79 1.62 4.87
C ARG A 206 -7.87 0.57 5.01
N GLY A 207 -8.79 0.53 4.06
CA GLY A 207 -9.93 -0.39 4.05
C GLY A 207 -9.66 -1.69 3.29
N LYS A 208 -8.41 -2.13 3.13
CA LYS A 208 -8.10 -3.44 2.58
C LYS A 208 -8.38 -4.49 3.64
N HIS A 209 -9.07 -5.56 3.27
CA HIS A 209 -9.52 -6.57 4.22
C HIS A 209 -9.33 -8.01 3.72
N LEU A 210 -8.98 -8.20 2.46
CA LEU A 210 -8.67 -9.52 1.90
C LEU A 210 -7.36 -9.42 1.09
N ILE A 211 -6.45 -10.35 1.35
CA ILE A 211 -5.26 -10.56 0.54
C ILE A 211 -5.30 -11.95 -0.08
N VAL A 212 -5.03 -12.05 -1.38
CA VAL A 212 -4.93 -13.32 -2.10
C VAL A 212 -3.59 -13.38 -2.80
N MET A 213 -2.84 -14.44 -2.53
CA MET A 213 -1.48 -14.63 -3.04
C MET A 213 -1.43 -15.83 -3.97
N ASP A 214 -0.65 -15.74 -5.04
CA ASP A 214 -0.15 -16.92 -5.73
C ASP A 214 0.78 -17.72 -4.82
N VAL A 215 1.01 -18.96 -5.15
CA VAL A 215 1.84 -19.89 -4.35
C VAL A 215 3.23 -20.03 -4.94
N ASP A 216 3.32 -20.62 -6.14
CA ASP A 216 4.59 -20.93 -6.77
C ASP A 216 5.35 -19.64 -7.09
N SER A 217 6.63 -19.57 -6.73
CA SER A 217 7.50 -18.39 -6.90
C SER A 217 7.01 -17.08 -6.24
N THR A 218 5.89 -17.12 -5.50
CA THR A 218 5.33 -15.99 -4.74
C THR A 218 5.33 -16.28 -3.24
N LEU A 219 4.43 -17.15 -2.73
CA LEU A 219 4.38 -17.50 -1.31
C LEU A 219 5.51 -18.47 -0.93
N ILE A 220 5.91 -19.35 -1.85
CA ILE A 220 7.01 -20.29 -1.73
C ILE A 220 8.09 -19.99 -2.76
N GLN A 221 9.30 -20.47 -2.47
CA GLN A 221 10.42 -20.41 -3.40
C GLN A 221 10.36 -21.58 -4.40
N GLY A 222 10.33 -21.28 -5.70
CA GLY A 222 10.29 -22.25 -6.77
C GLY A 222 8.90 -22.80 -7.09
N GLU A 223 8.87 -23.87 -7.86
CA GLU A 223 7.68 -24.47 -8.47
C GLU A 223 7.43 -25.87 -7.89
N VAL A 224 6.24 -26.14 -7.35
CA VAL A 224 5.87 -27.45 -6.80
C VAL A 224 6.01 -28.58 -7.81
N ILE A 225 5.63 -28.32 -9.07
CA ILE A 225 5.70 -29.35 -10.12
C ILE A 225 7.14 -29.75 -10.47
N GLU A 226 8.12 -28.86 -10.28
CA GLU A 226 9.55 -29.17 -10.49
C GLU A 226 10.08 -30.05 -9.35
N LEU A 227 9.67 -29.81 -8.10
CA LEU A 227 10.00 -30.66 -6.98
C LEU A 227 9.43 -32.08 -7.16
N LEU A 228 8.16 -32.20 -7.59
CA LEU A 228 7.57 -33.50 -7.90
C LEU A 228 8.31 -34.19 -9.07
N ALA A 229 8.74 -33.42 -10.07
CA ALA A 229 9.53 -33.93 -11.21
C ALA A 229 10.87 -34.53 -10.77
N ALA A 230 11.56 -33.92 -9.83
CA ALA A 230 12.80 -34.45 -9.26
C ALA A 230 12.58 -35.81 -8.60
N HIS A 231 11.50 -35.97 -7.83
CA HIS A 231 11.12 -37.26 -7.26
C HIS A 231 10.70 -38.30 -8.30
N ALA A 232 10.16 -37.88 -9.44
CA ALA A 232 9.77 -38.77 -10.54
C ALA A 232 10.92 -39.04 -11.53
N GLY A 233 12.04 -38.30 -11.46
CA GLY A 233 13.16 -38.39 -12.39
C GLY A 233 12.78 -37.89 -13.83
N CYS A 234 11.87 -36.91 -13.91
CA CYS A 234 11.36 -36.41 -15.19
C CYS A 234 11.55 -34.88 -15.37
N GLU A 235 12.49 -34.24 -14.66
CA GLU A 235 12.73 -32.79 -14.70
C GLU A 235 12.98 -32.29 -16.12
N ALA A 236 13.82 -33.00 -16.89
CA ALA A 236 14.13 -32.61 -18.28
C ALA A 236 12.92 -32.66 -19.21
N GLN A 237 11.96 -33.58 -18.96
CA GLN A 237 10.73 -33.66 -19.74
C GLN A 237 9.78 -32.50 -19.36
N ILE A 238 9.61 -32.24 -18.07
CA ILE A 238 8.78 -31.11 -17.57
C ILE A 238 9.34 -29.78 -18.07
N ALA A 239 10.65 -29.55 -18.00
CA ALA A 239 11.28 -28.33 -18.52
C ALA A 239 10.97 -28.12 -20.02
N ARG A 240 10.99 -29.19 -20.83
CA ARG A 240 10.66 -29.11 -22.27
C ARG A 240 9.19 -28.71 -22.48
N VAL A 241 8.24 -29.27 -21.72
CA VAL A 241 6.82 -28.92 -21.86
C VAL A 241 6.60 -27.47 -21.44
N THR A 242 7.27 -27.02 -20.36
CA THR A 242 7.22 -25.62 -19.90
C THR A 242 7.76 -24.68 -21.00
N GLU A 243 8.87 -25.03 -21.65
CA GLU A 243 9.44 -24.23 -22.72
C GLU A 243 8.49 -24.15 -23.95
N GLN A 244 7.81 -25.23 -24.30
CA GLN A 244 6.78 -25.24 -25.37
C GLN A 244 5.61 -24.30 -25.03
N ALA A 245 5.13 -24.34 -23.79
CA ALA A 245 4.08 -23.42 -23.34
C ALA A 245 4.55 -21.95 -23.36
N MET A 246 5.80 -21.68 -22.96
CA MET A 246 6.37 -20.32 -23.03
C MET A 246 6.53 -19.80 -24.47
N ARG A 247 6.67 -20.69 -25.47
CA ARG A 247 6.66 -20.34 -26.89
C ARG A 247 5.25 -20.21 -27.47
N GLY A 248 4.19 -20.48 -26.66
CA GLY A 248 2.80 -20.44 -27.12
C GLY A 248 2.37 -21.64 -27.96
N GLU A 249 3.12 -22.75 -27.92
CA GLU A 249 2.80 -24.00 -28.61
C GLU A 249 1.71 -24.81 -27.88
N LEU A 250 1.56 -24.60 -26.59
CA LEU A 250 0.55 -25.19 -25.70
C LEU A 250 -0.15 -24.08 -24.91
N ASP A 251 -1.45 -24.24 -24.70
CA ASP A 251 -2.14 -23.42 -23.73
C ASP A 251 -1.85 -23.85 -22.28
N PHE A 252 -2.39 -23.12 -21.30
CA PHE A 252 -2.12 -23.38 -19.88
C PHE A 252 -2.61 -24.78 -19.45
N GLU A 253 -3.85 -25.15 -19.82
CA GLU A 253 -4.44 -26.44 -19.46
C GLU A 253 -3.70 -27.60 -20.13
N GLU A 254 -3.42 -27.49 -21.43
CA GLU A 254 -2.66 -28.48 -22.17
C GLU A 254 -1.28 -28.71 -21.56
N SER A 255 -0.58 -27.62 -21.23
CA SER A 255 0.74 -27.67 -20.60
C SER A 255 0.67 -28.30 -19.20
N LEU A 256 -0.30 -27.91 -18.38
CA LEU A 256 -0.46 -28.48 -17.04
C LEU A 256 -0.75 -29.98 -17.10
N ARG A 257 -1.68 -30.41 -17.95
CA ARG A 257 -2.02 -31.83 -18.13
C ARG A 257 -0.82 -32.63 -18.65
N ALA A 258 -0.08 -32.11 -19.62
CA ALA A 258 1.11 -32.76 -20.16
C ALA A 258 2.21 -32.93 -19.09
N ARG A 259 2.41 -31.93 -18.23
CA ARG A 259 3.38 -32.03 -17.11
C ARG A 259 2.92 -33.02 -16.04
N VAL A 260 1.62 -33.01 -15.68
CA VAL A 260 1.06 -33.93 -14.68
C VAL A 260 1.09 -35.39 -15.21
N ALA A 261 0.85 -35.61 -16.50
CA ALA A 261 0.94 -36.94 -17.10
C ALA A 261 2.33 -37.60 -16.96
N LEU A 262 3.40 -36.77 -16.88
CA LEU A 262 4.77 -37.27 -16.65
C LEU A 262 5.00 -37.77 -15.22
N LEU A 263 4.11 -37.41 -14.26
CA LEU A 263 4.16 -37.87 -12.87
C LEU A 263 3.43 -39.21 -12.68
N ARG A 264 2.87 -39.81 -13.72
CA ARG A 264 2.12 -41.06 -13.64
C ARG A 264 2.95 -42.18 -13.00
N GLY A 265 2.37 -42.83 -11.98
CA GLY A 265 2.99 -43.94 -11.24
C GLY A 265 3.91 -43.52 -10.11
N LEU A 266 4.13 -42.20 -9.91
CA LEU A 266 4.85 -41.68 -8.74
C LEU A 266 4.07 -42.05 -7.47
N ASP A 267 4.78 -42.55 -6.47
CA ASP A 267 4.21 -42.88 -5.16
C ASP A 267 3.70 -41.59 -4.48
N ALA A 268 2.49 -41.64 -3.93
CA ALA A 268 1.87 -40.46 -3.31
C ALA A 268 2.67 -39.91 -2.11
N SER A 269 3.53 -40.76 -1.47
CA SER A 269 4.46 -40.30 -0.44
C SER A 269 5.49 -39.27 -0.91
N ALA A 270 5.66 -39.12 -2.23
CA ALA A 270 6.47 -38.04 -2.79
C ALA A 270 5.90 -36.66 -2.47
N ILE A 271 4.56 -36.56 -2.36
CA ILE A 271 3.89 -35.30 -1.99
C ILE A 271 4.33 -34.87 -0.57
N ASP A 272 4.42 -35.82 0.37
CA ASP A 272 4.83 -35.52 1.73
C ASP A 272 6.29 -35.06 1.80
N ARG A 273 7.17 -35.68 0.99
CA ARG A 273 8.57 -35.22 0.87
C ARG A 273 8.66 -33.82 0.28
N VAL A 274 7.89 -33.53 -0.77
CA VAL A 274 7.85 -32.18 -1.34
C VAL A 274 7.34 -31.14 -0.32
N ARG A 275 6.35 -31.48 0.52
CA ARG A 275 5.90 -30.60 1.61
C ARG A 275 7.05 -30.24 2.58
N GLU A 276 7.92 -31.19 2.88
CA GLU A 276 9.09 -30.98 3.76
C GLU A 276 10.18 -30.14 3.07
N GLU A 277 10.30 -30.19 1.75
CA GLU A 277 11.28 -29.46 0.95
C GLU A 277 10.88 -28.03 0.64
N ILE A 278 9.57 -27.70 0.71
CA ILE A 278 9.06 -26.38 0.40
C ILE A 278 9.63 -25.33 1.36
N MET A 279 10.22 -24.31 0.78
CA MET A 279 10.69 -23.14 1.50
C MET A 279 9.77 -21.95 1.27
N LEU A 280 9.28 -21.36 2.35
CA LEU A 280 8.52 -20.11 2.25
C LEU A 280 9.42 -18.98 1.73
N THR A 281 8.83 -18.08 0.98
CA THR A 281 9.47 -16.82 0.62
C THR A 281 9.81 -16.03 1.90
N PRO A 282 11.02 -15.44 2.00
CA PRO A 282 11.37 -14.60 3.14
C PRO A 282 10.28 -13.55 3.42
N GLY A 283 9.91 -13.40 4.69
CA GLY A 283 8.84 -12.46 5.09
C GLY A 283 7.41 -13.00 4.97
N ALA A 284 7.16 -14.15 4.32
CA ALA A 284 5.80 -14.69 4.12
C ALA A 284 5.03 -14.89 5.44
N ARG A 285 5.67 -15.52 6.45
CA ARG A 285 5.06 -15.69 7.79
C ARG A 285 4.78 -14.35 8.46
N THR A 286 5.70 -13.41 8.35
CA THR A 286 5.59 -12.08 8.94
C THR A 286 4.42 -11.34 8.30
N LEU A 287 4.33 -11.33 6.97
CA LEU A 287 3.23 -10.69 6.25
C LEU A 287 1.87 -11.26 6.68
N VAL A 288 1.68 -12.59 6.56
CA VAL A 288 0.39 -13.23 6.88
C VAL A 288 0.00 -12.96 8.33
N ARG A 289 0.91 -13.21 9.27
CA ARG A 289 0.66 -12.97 10.71
C ARG A 289 0.28 -11.52 11.00
N THR A 290 0.98 -10.56 10.41
CA THR A 290 0.70 -9.12 10.58
C THR A 290 -0.69 -8.78 10.05
N LEU A 291 -1.04 -9.24 8.85
CA LEU A 291 -2.33 -8.97 8.24
C LEU A 291 -3.48 -9.64 9.00
N LYS A 292 -3.29 -10.86 9.46
CA LYS A 292 -4.28 -11.57 10.31
C LYS A 292 -4.55 -10.80 11.61
N ARG A 293 -3.52 -10.27 12.27
CA ARG A 293 -3.67 -9.40 13.46
C ARG A 293 -4.44 -8.12 13.19
N LEU A 294 -4.34 -7.60 11.98
CA LEU A 294 -5.10 -6.43 11.52
C LEU A 294 -6.52 -6.79 11.05
N GLY A 295 -6.91 -8.06 11.12
CA GLY A 295 -8.24 -8.52 10.75
C GLY A 295 -8.43 -8.78 9.25
N TYR A 296 -7.35 -8.87 8.49
CA TYR A 296 -7.44 -9.29 7.09
C TYR A 296 -7.78 -10.78 7.00
N ALA A 297 -8.63 -11.11 6.04
CA ALA A 297 -8.70 -12.47 5.53
C ALA A 297 -7.52 -12.71 4.58
N CYS A 298 -6.88 -13.88 4.70
CA CYS A 298 -5.72 -14.25 3.91
C CYS A 298 -6.02 -15.51 3.10
N GLY A 299 -5.85 -15.46 1.78
CA GLY A 299 -6.10 -16.57 0.88
C GLY A 299 -4.95 -16.84 -0.06
N ILE A 300 -4.91 -18.04 -0.63
CA ILE A 300 -3.98 -18.44 -1.69
C ILE A 300 -4.75 -19.04 -2.86
N VAL A 301 -4.25 -18.79 -4.07
CA VAL A 301 -4.76 -19.39 -5.29
C VAL A 301 -3.60 -19.83 -6.18
N SER A 302 -3.58 -21.10 -6.59
CA SER A 302 -2.45 -21.68 -7.30
C SER A 302 -2.87 -22.46 -8.55
N GLY A 303 -2.07 -22.35 -9.59
CA GLY A 303 -2.06 -23.31 -10.70
C GLY A 303 -1.45 -24.68 -10.32
N GLY A 304 -0.87 -24.80 -9.13
CA GLY A 304 -0.35 -26.03 -8.54
C GLY A 304 -1.43 -26.92 -7.93
N PHE A 305 -1.16 -27.55 -6.76
CA PHE A 305 -1.95 -28.69 -6.29
C PHE A 305 -2.48 -28.52 -4.87
N THR A 306 -3.77 -28.93 -4.66
CA THR A 306 -4.45 -28.88 -3.35
C THR A 306 -3.68 -29.63 -2.29
N GLN A 307 -3.07 -30.76 -2.63
CA GLN A 307 -2.26 -31.56 -1.70
C GLN A 307 -1.11 -30.75 -1.04
N ILE A 308 -0.67 -29.67 -1.69
CA ILE A 308 0.35 -28.78 -1.15
C ILE A 308 -0.31 -27.56 -0.49
N THR A 309 -1.29 -26.93 -1.14
CA THR A 309 -1.92 -25.73 -0.59
C THR A 309 -2.61 -26.00 0.75
N ASP A 310 -3.17 -27.19 0.97
CA ASP A 310 -3.79 -27.57 2.24
C ASP A 310 -2.77 -27.51 3.41
N SER A 311 -1.54 -27.97 3.18
CA SER A 311 -0.49 -27.87 4.19
C SER A 311 -0.03 -26.43 4.46
N LEU A 312 -0.08 -25.56 3.44
CA LEU A 312 0.24 -24.15 3.61
C LEU A 312 -0.87 -23.40 4.37
N VAL A 313 -2.14 -23.79 4.18
CA VAL A 313 -3.28 -23.28 4.95
C VAL A 313 -3.07 -23.54 6.44
N GLU A 314 -2.75 -24.79 6.80
CA GLU A 314 -2.50 -25.15 8.20
C GLU A 314 -1.27 -24.45 8.76
N LEU A 315 -0.19 -24.37 7.98
CA LEU A 315 1.10 -23.80 8.38
C LEU A 315 1.02 -22.30 8.67
N LEU A 316 0.20 -21.55 7.93
CA LEU A 316 0.10 -20.09 7.96
C LEU A 316 -1.23 -19.58 8.50
N ASP A 317 -2.16 -20.47 8.90
CA ASP A 317 -3.50 -20.12 9.35
C ASP A 317 -4.25 -19.27 8.31
N LEU A 318 -4.28 -19.74 7.06
CA LEU A 318 -4.96 -19.03 5.97
C LEU A 318 -6.47 -19.33 6.01
N ASP A 319 -7.27 -18.36 5.53
CA ASP A 319 -8.73 -18.46 5.55
C ASP A 319 -9.28 -19.15 4.29
N TYR A 320 -8.56 -19.01 3.15
CA TYR A 320 -9.00 -19.50 1.86
C TYR A 320 -7.86 -20.15 1.08
N ALA A 321 -8.18 -21.22 0.34
CA ALA A 321 -7.26 -21.80 -0.63
C ALA A 321 -8.01 -22.35 -1.83
N ALA A 322 -7.40 -22.25 -3.00
CA ALA A 322 -7.86 -22.94 -4.21
C ALA A 322 -6.68 -23.34 -5.09
N ALA A 323 -6.69 -24.58 -5.56
CA ALA A 323 -5.67 -25.14 -6.45
C ALA A 323 -6.26 -26.30 -7.27
N ASN A 324 -5.50 -26.81 -8.23
CA ASN A 324 -5.87 -28.03 -8.94
C ASN A 324 -5.66 -29.26 -8.06
N THR A 325 -6.29 -30.37 -8.36
CA THR A 325 -6.18 -31.59 -7.53
C THR A 325 -5.56 -32.71 -8.36
N LEU A 326 -4.45 -33.28 -7.87
CA LEU A 326 -3.85 -34.48 -8.44
C LEU A 326 -4.71 -35.69 -8.13
N GLU A 327 -4.97 -36.52 -9.14
CA GLU A 327 -5.66 -37.79 -8.93
C GLU A 327 -4.70 -38.84 -8.38
N VAL A 328 -5.10 -39.45 -7.25
CA VAL A 328 -4.35 -40.52 -6.57
C VAL A 328 -5.23 -41.76 -6.50
N VAL A 329 -4.75 -42.89 -7.04
CA VAL A 329 -5.42 -44.20 -6.95
C VAL A 329 -4.40 -45.22 -6.46
N ASP A 330 -4.78 -46.02 -5.49
CA ASP A 330 -3.97 -47.08 -4.86
C ASP A 330 -2.57 -46.55 -4.40
N GLY A 331 -2.55 -45.34 -3.85
CA GLY A 331 -1.33 -44.70 -3.32
C GLY A 331 -0.36 -44.19 -4.40
N LYS A 332 -0.79 -44.07 -5.65
CA LYS A 332 0.04 -43.54 -6.76
C LYS A 332 -0.69 -42.47 -7.53
N LEU A 333 0.09 -41.51 -8.05
CA LEU A 333 -0.41 -40.53 -8.99
C LEU A 333 -0.82 -41.21 -10.30
N THR A 334 -2.02 -40.91 -10.78
CA THR A 334 -2.51 -41.46 -12.07
C THR A 334 -1.95 -40.69 -13.27
N GLY A 335 -1.42 -39.48 -13.06
CA GLY A 335 -1.04 -38.56 -14.10
C GLY A 335 -2.21 -37.73 -14.63
N GLU A 336 -3.32 -37.70 -13.90
CA GLU A 336 -4.53 -36.94 -14.26
C GLU A 336 -4.87 -35.93 -13.14
N LEU A 337 -5.70 -34.95 -13.50
CA LEU A 337 -6.25 -33.94 -12.58
C LEU A 337 -7.74 -34.18 -12.36
N VAL A 338 -8.22 -33.90 -11.14
CA VAL A 338 -9.62 -33.99 -10.74
C VAL A 338 -10.24 -32.59 -10.64
N GLY A 339 -11.44 -32.44 -11.19
CA GLY A 339 -12.20 -31.20 -11.11
C GLY A 339 -11.81 -30.14 -12.14
N PRO A 340 -12.34 -28.91 -11.97
CA PRO A 340 -12.04 -27.81 -12.88
C PRO A 340 -10.60 -27.31 -12.71
N ILE A 341 -10.01 -26.85 -13.80
CA ILE A 341 -8.64 -26.32 -13.80
C ILE A 341 -8.67 -24.83 -13.44
N ILE A 342 -7.79 -24.46 -12.52
CA ILE A 342 -7.54 -23.08 -12.16
C ILE A 342 -6.43 -22.54 -13.07
N ASP A 343 -6.86 -21.90 -14.13
CA ASP A 343 -6.03 -21.17 -15.07
C ASP A 343 -5.96 -19.68 -14.71
N ARG A 344 -5.43 -18.86 -15.58
CA ARG A 344 -5.34 -17.41 -15.44
C ARG A 344 -6.70 -16.75 -15.11
N LYS A 345 -7.77 -17.13 -15.84
CA LYS A 345 -9.13 -16.62 -15.57
C LYS A 345 -9.69 -17.20 -14.28
N GLY A 346 -9.40 -18.46 -14.04
CA GLY A 346 -9.78 -19.16 -12.80
C GLY A 346 -9.25 -18.45 -11.56
N LYS A 347 -8.00 -17.95 -11.60
CA LYS A 347 -7.45 -17.16 -10.48
C LYS A 347 -8.25 -15.88 -10.20
N ALA A 348 -8.66 -15.14 -11.23
CA ALA A 348 -9.48 -13.93 -11.06
C ALA A 348 -10.88 -14.26 -10.53
N VAL A 349 -11.50 -15.33 -11.03
CA VAL A 349 -12.79 -15.82 -10.54
C VAL A 349 -12.69 -16.25 -9.08
N THR A 350 -11.62 -16.94 -8.70
CA THR A 350 -11.38 -17.36 -7.32
C THR A 350 -11.21 -16.18 -6.37
N LEU A 351 -10.46 -15.13 -6.78
CA LEU A 351 -10.38 -13.90 -6.02
C LEU A 351 -11.78 -13.31 -5.75
N GLN A 352 -12.64 -13.23 -6.78
CA GLN A 352 -14.01 -12.76 -6.62
C GLN A 352 -14.79 -13.64 -5.64
N GLN A 353 -14.68 -14.95 -5.73
CA GLN A 353 -15.35 -15.90 -4.83
C GLN A 353 -14.90 -15.72 -3.37
N PHE A 354 -13.60 -15.54 -3.13
CA PHE A 354 -13.08 -15.28 -1.80
C PHE A 354 -13.56 -13.92 -1.26
N ALA A 355 -13.61 -12.89 -2.11
CA ALA A 355 -14.14 -11.60 -1.75
C ALA A 355 -15.63 -11.68 -1.37
N ASP A 356 -16.43 -12.41 -2.14
CA ASP A 356 -17.85 -12.61 -1.87
C ASP A 356 -18.06 -13.39 -0.55
N GLN A 357 -17.27 -14.44 -0.30
CA GLN A 357 -17.32 -15.23 0.94
C GLN A 357 -16.92 -14.41 2.17
N ALA A 358 -15.90 -13.56 2.02
CA ALA A 358 -15.46 -12.65 3.08
C ALA A 358 -16.38 -11.45 3.27
N GLY A 359 -17.34 -11.21 2.37
CA GLY A 359 -18.19 -10.01 2.38
C GLY A 359 -17.40 -8.73 2.08
N VAL A 360 -16.30 -8.83 1.32
CA VAL A 360 -15.36 -7.74 1.03
C VAL A 360 -15.52 -7.31 -0.45
N PRO A 361 -15.75 -6.03 -0.75
CA PRO A 361 -15.77 -5.57 -2.13
C PRO A 361 -14.38 -5.66 -2.76
N LEU A 362 -14.31 -5.91 -4.08
CA LEU A 362 -13.03 -6.04 -4.79
C LEU A 362 -12.09 -4.84 -4.61
N THR A 363 -12.61 -3.64 -4.46
CA THR A 363 -11.81 -2.44 -4.16
C THR A 363 -11.03 -2.54 -2.84
N GLN A 364 -11.42 -3.44 -1.95
CA GLN A 364 -10.78 -3.69 -0.66
C GLN A 364 -9.91 -4.96 -0.65
N THR A 365 -9.62 -5.51 -1.82
CA THR A 365 -8.76 -6.69 -1.97
C THR A 365 -7.35 -6.29 -2.40
N VAL A 366 -6.40 -7.17 -2.06
CA VAL A 366 -5.01 -7.13 -2.55
C VAL A 366 -4.73 -8.47 -3.22
N ALA A 367 -4.17 -8.45 -4.41
CA ALA A 367 -3.69 -9.65 -5.09
C ALA A 367 -2.17 -9.58 -5.28
N ILE A 368 -1.48 -10.70 -5.07
CA ILE A 368 -0.02 -10.79 -5.23
C ILE A 368 0.30 -11.97 -6.13
N GLY A 369 1.18 -11.76 -7.11
CA GLY A 369 1.64 -12.82 -8.01
C GLY A 369 2.87 -12.39 -8.79
N ASP A 370 3.58 -13.37 -9.39
CA ASP A 370 4.82 -13.14 -10.15
C ASP A 370 4.67 -13.41 -11.65
N GLY A 371 3.65 -14.17 -12.04
CA GLY A 371 3.48 -14.74 -13.36
C GLY A 371 2.46 -14.04 -14.27
N ALA A 372 2.55 -14.31 -15.58
CA ALA A 372 1.53 -13.86 -16.53
C ALA A 372 0.16 -14.49 -16.29
N ASN A 373 0.12 -15.65 -15.62
CA ASN A 373 -1.08 -16.33 -15.16
C ASN A 373 -1.80 -15.60 -14.00
N ASP A 374 -1.16 -14.60 -13.36
CA ASP A 374 -1.75 -13.80 -12.29
C ASP A 374 -2.37 -12.50 -12.79
N LEU A 375 -2.07 -12.06 -14.00
CA LEU A 375 -2.41 -10.75 -14.51
C LEU A 375 -3.90 -10.41 -14.41
N ASP A 376 -4.80 -11.38 -14.66
CA ASP A 376 -6.23 -11.13 -14.58
C ASP A 376 -6.68 -10.98 -13.09
N MET A 377 -6.07 -11.76 -12.20
CA MET A 377 -6.27 -11.63 -10.75
C MET A 377 -5.75 -10.28 -10.23
N LEU A 378 -4.53 -9.89 -10.61
CA LEU A 378 -3.91 -8.61 -10.24
C LEU A 378 -4.78 -7.42 -10.68
N ARG A 379 -5.31 -7.45 -11.92
CA ARG A 379 -6.18 -6.39 -12.47
C ARG A 379 -7.56 -6.34 -11.83
N THR A 380 -8.05 -7.48 -11.34
CA THR A 380 -9.38 -7.58 -10.72
C THR A 380 -9.37 -7.06 -9.28
N ALA A 381 -8.24 -7.16 -8.61
CA ALA A 381 -8.08 -6.69 -7.24
C ALA A 381 -8.14 -5.16 -7.12
N GLY A 382 -8.42 -4.69 -5.91
CA GLY A 382 -8.32 -3.27 -5.58
C GLY A 382 -6.89 -2.75 -5.46
N LEU A 383 -5.90 -3.67 -5.37
CA LEU A 383 -4.47 -3.42 -5.50
C LEU A 383 -3.79 -4.70 -6.00
N GLY A 384 -3.26 -4.66 -7.20
CA GLY A 384 -2.47 -5.74 -7.78
C GLY A 384 -0.97 -5.50 -7.59
N VAL A 385 -0.29 -6.44 -6.95
CA VAL A 385 1.14 -6.37 -6.64
C VAL A 385 1.90 -7.44 -7.41
N ALA A 386 2.77 -7.03 -8.31
CA ALA A 386 3.70 -7.90 -9.02
C ALA A 386 4.93 -8.16 -8.11
N PHE A 387 5.06 -9.36 -7.54
CA PHE A 387 6.14 -9.72 -6.63
C PHE A 387 7.22 -10.52 -7.36
N ASN A 388 8.47 -10.02 -7.36
CA ASN A 388 9.61 -10.62 -8.08
C ASN A 388 9.30 -11.03 -9.53
N ALA A 389 8.35 -10.31 -10.13
CA ALA A 389 7.74 -10.66 -11.40
C ALA A 389 8.61 -10.28 -12.60
N LYS A 390 8.34 -10.96 -13.72
CA LYS A 390 8.92 -10.62 -15.01
C LYS A 390 8.49 -9.21 -15.45
N PRO A 391 9.30 -8.50 -16.28
CA PRO A 391 9.01 -7.12 -16.71
C PRO A 391 7.58 -6.93 -17.25
N VAL A 392 7.10 -7.84 -18.08
CA VAL A 392 5.75 -7.79 -18.67
C VAL A 392 4.63 -7.82 -17.61
N VAL A 393 4.85 -8.44 -16.46
CA VAL A 393 3.87 -8.48 -15.35
C VAL A 393 3.95 -7.18 -14.54
N ARG A 394 5.18 -6.72 -14.28
CA ARG A 394 5.41 -5.45 -13.56
C ARG A 394 4.80 -4.24 -14.25
N GLU A 395 4.85 -4.21 -15.59
CA GLU A 395 4.26 -3.13 -16.40
C GLU A 395 2.73 -3.10 -16.37
N GLN A 396 2.08 -4.20 -15.98
CA GLN A 396 0.62 -4.36 -16.04
C GLN A 396 -0.05 -4.41 -14.67
N ALA A 397 0.72 -4.53 -13.59
CA ALA A 397 0.23 -4.46 -12.22
C ALA A 397 0.15 -3.01 -11.72
N ASP A 398 -0.61 -2.76 -10.66
CA ASP A 398 -0.70 -1.43 -10.03
C ASP A 398 0.63 -1.01 -9.41
N THR A 399 1.39 -1.98 -8.90
CA THR A 399 2.71 -1.78 -8.31
C THR A 399 3.56 -3.04 -8.42
N SER A 400 4.87 -2.89 -8.21
CA SER A 400 5.80 -4.01 -8.19
C SER A 400 6.68 -3.96 -6.95
N VAL A 401 7.10 -5.16 -6.50
CA VAL A 401 8.08 -5.38 -5.43
C VAL A 401 9.14 -6.33 -5.97
N THR A 402 10.36 -5.84 -6.13
CA THR A 402 11.49 -6.62 -6.66
C THR A 402 12.46 -7.08 -5.59
N VAL A 403 12.31 -6.57 -4.38
CA VAL A 403 13.07 -7.05 -3.21
C VAL A 403 12.58 -8.44 -2.79
N PRO A 404 13.47 -9.35 -2.32
CA PRO A 404 13.12 -10.75 -2.10
C PRO A 404 12.38 -11.00 -0.75
N TYR A 405 11.68 -10.00 -0.25
CA TYR A 405 10.98 -10.05 1.05
C TYR A 405 9.49 -9.79 0.85
N LEU A 406 8.67 -10.82 1.08
CA LEU A 406 7.22 -10.71 0.87
C LEU A 406 6.56 -9.73 1.85
N ASP A 407 7.10 -9.58 3.06
CA ASP A 407 6.62 -8.62 4.05
C ASP A 407 6.89 -7.15 3.68
N ALA A 408 7.67 -6.88 2.64
CA ALA A 408 7.79 -5.53 2.08
C ALA A 408 6.44 -4.98 1.58
N ILE A 409 5.48 -5.85 1.26
CA ILE A 409 4.11 -5.47 0.88
C ILE A 409 3.37 -4.79 2.03
N ALA A 410 3.69 -5.10 3.29
CA ALA A 410 3.12 -4.40 4.44
C ALA A 410 3.43 -2.89 4.40
N PHE A 411 4.61 -2.50 3.93
CA PHE A 411 4.98 -1.09 3.81
C PHE A 411 4.16 -0.38 2.70
N ILE A 412 3.84 -1.08 1.61
CA ILE A 412 2.91 -0.55 0.59
C ILE A 412 1.52 -0.29 1.17
N LEU A 413 1.10 -1.13 2.12
CA LEU A 413 -0.17 -0.94 2.84
C LEU A 413 -0.10 0.13 3.95
N GLY A 414 1.07 0.77 4.13
CA GLY A 414 1.29 1.83 5.12
C GLY A 414 1.52 1.32 6.54
N ILE A 415 1.88 0.04 6.69
CA ILE A 415 2.22 -0.57 7.98
C ILE A 415 3.73 -0.39 8.19
N THR A 416 4.14 0.17 9.31
CA THR A 416 5.56 0.41 9.60
C THR A 416 6.25 -0.84 10.16
N ARG A 417 7.58 -0.89 10.04
CA ARG A 417 8.38 -1.96 10.62
C ARG A 417 8.29 -1.98 12.14
N GLU A 418 8.25 -0.80 12.74
CA GLU A 418 8.13 -0.62 14.18
C GLU A 418 6.80 -1.19 14.70
N GLU A 419 5.68 -1.02 13.97
CA GLU A 419 4.38 -1.61 14.31
C GLU A 419 4.41 -3.14 14.24
N ILE A 420 5.06 -3.70 13.20
CA ILE A 420 5.21 -5.15 13.03
C ILE A 420 6.01 -5.75 14.21
N GLU A 421 7.14 -5.14 14.56
CA GLU A 421 8.00 -5.60 15.65
C GLU A 421 7.35 -5.44 17.02
N ALA A 422 6.67 -4.30 17.26
CA ALA A 422 5.93 -4.10 18.50
C ALA A 422 4.83 -5.15 18.70
N ALA A 423 4.12 -5.50 17.62
CA ALA A 423 3.10 -6.54 17.66
C ALA A 423 3.69 -7.94 17.93
N ASP A 424 4.93 -8.21 17.51
CA ASP A 424 5.63 -9.48 17.74
C ASP A 424 6.12 -9.63 19.19
N LEU A 425 6.47 -8.51 19.85
CA LEU A 425 6.88 -8.52 21.27
C LEU A 425 5.73 -8.83 22.24
N HIS A 426 4.50 -8.65 21.82
CA HIS A 426 3.30 -8.84 22.64
C HIS A 426 2.54 -10.15 22.31
N ALA A 427 3.10 -11.01 21.47
CA ALA A 427 2.59 -12.33 21.08
C ALA A 427 3.34 -13.46 21.79
#